data_34e090eba0d617ff5d3a7202943258fa
#
_entry.id   34e090eba0d617ff5d3a7202943258fa
#
_cell.length_a   1.000
_cell.length_b   1.000
_cell.length_c   1.000
_cell.angle_alpha   90.00
_cell.angle_beta   90.00
_cell.angle_gamma   90.00
#
_symmetry.space_group_name_H-M   'P 1'
#
loop_
_entity.id
_entity.type
_entity.pdbx_description
1 polymer ?
#
loop_
_entity_poly.entity_id
_entity_poly.type
_entity_poly.pdbx_seq_one_letter_code
_entity_poly.pdbx_strand_id
1 'polypeptide(L)'
;MYDLGGGTFDVSIIEIEDGTFTVLATGGDTHLGGDDFDERIVEYAVAEFKKSDRVDLSRDPAAMGRLKEEAEKAKKELSSAPSAQLNLPFIAVGKDGPHHLDLSLSRPQFEMMTGDLLARTVTPVQNALRDAGISASQLGKVLLVGGSTRMPPWSARC
;
A
#
# COMPACT_ATOMS: atom_id res chain seq x y z
N MET A 1 -16.38 -9.34 -3.29
CA MET A 1 -15.87 -7.97 -3.05
C MET A 1 -14.49 -8.06 -2.41
N TYR A 2 -13.56 -7.27 -2.85
CA TYR A 2 -12.19 -7.19 -2.38
C TYR A 2 -11.93 -5.73 -2.00
N ASP A 3 -11.81 -5.45 -0.71
CA ASP A 3 -11.67 -4.11 -0.16
C ASP A 3 -10.31 -3.92 0.51
N LEU A 4 -9.45 -3.09 -0.07
CA LEU A 4 -8.17 -2.71 0.50
C LEU A 4 -8.21 -1.21 0.84
N GLY A 5 -8.48 -0.94 2.10
CA GLY A 5 -8.54 0.41 2.66
C GLY A 5 -7.17 0.96 3.07
N GLY A 6 -7.18 1.97 3.92
CA GLY A 6 -5.96 2.55 4.49
C GLY A 6 -5.28 1.63 5.51
N GLY A 7 -6.04 0.99 6.39
CA GLY A 7 -5.49 0.18 7.49
C GLY A 7 -5.93 -1.28 7.50
N THR A 8 -6.96 -1.67 6.73
CA THR A 8 -7.51 -3.03 6.71
C THR A 8 -7.70 -3.54 5.31
N PHE A 9 -7.60 -4.86 5.19
CA PHE A 9 -7.99 -5.63 4.02
C PHE A 9 -9.17 -6.52 4.36
N ASP A 10 -10.25 -6.43 3.59
CA ASP A 10 -11.47 -7.22 3.76
C ASP A 10 -11.88 -7.87 2.44
N VAL A 11 -12.29 -9.13 2.51
CA VAL A 11 -12.85 -9.88 1.39
C VAL A 11 -14.20 -10.45 1.77
N SER A 12 -15.18 -10.32 0.87
CA SER A 12 -16.53 -10.92 1.04
C SER A 12 -16.94 -11.62 -0.23
N ILE A 13 -17.42 -12.83 -0.08
CA ILE A 13 -18.09 -13.60 -1.14
C ILE A 13 -19.59 -13.41 -0.97
N ILE A 14 -20.22 -12.87 -2.00
CA ILE A 14 -21.63 -12.49 -1.96
C ILE A 14 -22.36 -13.16 -3.12
N GLU A 15 -23.45 -13.83 -2.82
CA GLU A 15 -24.40 -14.33 -3.80
C GLU A 15 -25.53 -13.31 -4.00
N ILE A 16 -25.92 -13.13 -5.25
CA ILE A 16 -27.02 -12.24 -5.61
C ILE A 16 -28.05 -13.07 -6.38
N GLU A 17 -29.19 -13.29 -5.77
CA GLU A 17 -30.29 -14.04 -6.35
C GLU A 17 -31.60 -13.26 -6.15
N ASP A 18 -32.34 -13.04 -7.24
CA ASP A 18 -33.63 -12.31 -7.24
C ASP A 18 -33.62 -10.95 -6.50
N GLY A 19 -32.49 -10.23 -6.57
CA GLY A 19 -32.31 -8.96 -5.88
C GLY A 19 -31.97 -9.08 -4.38
N THR A 20 -31.81 -10.27 -3.89
CA THR A 20 -31.37 -10.56 -2.52
C THR A 20 -29.85 -10.76 -2.48
N PHE A 21 -29.21 -10.15 -1.49
CA PHE A 21 -27.78 -10.27 -1.25
C PHE A 21 -27.53 -11.20 -0.06
N THR A 22 -26.83 -12.29 -0.30
CA THR A 22 -26.45 -13.25 0.75
C THR A 22 -24.92 -13.28 0.86
N VAL A 23 -24.39 -12.97 2.04
CA VAL A 23 -22.95 -13.11 2.31
C VAL A 23 -22.64 -14.56 2.63
N LEU A 24 -21.89 -15.23 1.75
CA LEU A 24 -21.52 -16.63 1.88
C LEU A 24 -20.30 -16.83 2.79
N ALA A 25 -19.31 -15.94 2.67
CA ALA A 25 -18.10 -15.97 3.49
C ALA A 25 -17.46 -14.60 3.55
N THR A 26 -16.68 -14.36 4.61
CA THR A 26 -15.85 -13.18 4.79
C THR A 26 -14.47 -13.59 5.28
N GLY A 27 -13.48 -12.74 5.02
CA GLY A 27 -12.12 -12.88 5.51
C GLY A 27 -11.40 -11.56 5.42
N GLY A 28 -10.15 -11.51 5.84
CA GLY A 28 -9.36 -10.28 5.76
C GLY A 28 -8.08 -10.33 6.57
N ASP A 29 -7.44 -9.16 6.66
CA ASP A 29 -6.28 -8.87 7.49
C ASP A 29 -6.45 -7.48 8.09
N THR A 30 -6.66 -7.41 9.40
CA THR A 30 -6.91 -6.15 10.13
C THR A 30 -5.67 -5.28 10.29
N HIS A 31 -4.51 -5.76 9.84
CA HIS A 31 -3.23 -5.07 9.90
C HIS A 31 -2.58 -5.01 8.52
N LEU A 32 -3.38 -4.87 7.47
CA LEU A 32 -2.91 -4.73 6.10
C LEU A 32 -3.74 -3.67 5.37
N GLY A 33 -3.10 -2.59 4.96
CA GLY A 33 -3.76 -1.51 4.23
C GLY A 33 -2.77 -0.57 3.58
N GLY A 34 -3.27 0.54 3.05
CA GLY A 34 -2.48 1.58 2.39
C GLY A 34 -1.35 2.15 3.24
N ASP A 35 -1.53 2.16 4.56
CA ASP A 35 -0.54 2.68 5.52
C ASP A 35 0.73 1.81 5.54
N ASP A 36 0.61 0.48 5.35
CA ASP A 36 1.77 -0.41 5.24
C ASP A 36 2.59 -0.13 3.99
N PHE A 37 1.92 0.23 2.90
CA PHE A 37 2.60 0.64 1.66
C PHE A 37 3.32 1.98 1.82
N ASP A 38 2.74 2.93 2.56
CA ASP A 38 3.39 4.19 2.90
C ASP A 38 4.63 3.95 3.76
N GLU A 39 4.54 3.05 4.74
CA GLU A 39 5.66 2.71 5.62
C GLU A 39 6.85 2.14 4.83
N ARG A 40 6.63 1.33 3.78
CA ARG A 40 7.70 0.86 2.89
C ARG A 40 8.44 2.01 2.19
N ILE A 41 7.70 3.05 1.76
CA ILE A 41 8.31 4.24 1.15
C ILE A 41 9.09 5.02 2.20
N VAL A 42 8.56 5.16 3.41
CA VAL A 42 9.23 5.83 4.52
C VAL A 42 10.53 5.12 4.88
N GLU A 43 10.50 3.80 5.06
CA GLU A 43 11.69 2.99 5.35
C GLU A 43 12.76 3.15 4.26
N TYR A 44 12.35 3.12 2.99
CA TYR A 44 13.25 3.34 1.86
C TYR A 44 13.89 4.73 1.91
N ALA A 45 13.09 5.78 2.12
CA ALA A 45 13.59 7.16 2.14
C ALA A 45 14.54 7.41 3.33
N VAL A 46 14.21 6.89 4.51
CA VAL A 46 15.09 6.96 5.69
C VAL A 46 16.42 6.26 5.43
N ALA A 47 16.39 5.08 4.83
CA ALA A 47 17.60 4.31 4.51
C ALA A 47 18.49 5.03 3.49
N GLU A 48 17.91 5.58 2.42
CA GLU A 48 18.65 6.31 1.39
C GLU A 48 19.22 7.62 1.94
N PHE A 49 18.43 8.37 2.69
CA PHE A 49 18.88 9.60 3.34
C PHE A 49 20.03 9.37 4.32
N LYS A 50 19.96 8.30 5.09
CA LYS A 50 21.05 7.92 6.01
C LYS A 50 22.34 7.57 5.27
N LYS A 51 22.25 7.00 4.07
CA LYS A 51 23.42 6.68 3.22
C LYS A 51 24.06 7.95 2.65
N SER A 52 23.25 8.90 2.15
CA SER A 52 23.73 10.14 1.50
C SER A 52 24.21 11.17 2.51
N ASP A 53 23.39 11.49 3.49
CA ASP A 53 23.57 12.61 4.40
C ASP A 53 24.12 12.21 5.78
N ARG A 54 24.19 10.91 6.07
CA ARG A 54 24.63 10.33 7.35
C ARG A 54 23.82 10.82 8.56
N VAL A 55 22.59 11.30 8.33
CA VAL A 55 21.62 11.73 9.34
C VAL A 55 20.52 10.70 9.45
N ASP A 56 20.14 10.36 10.69
CA ASP A 56 19.09 9.40 10.98
C ASP A 56 17.79 10.12 11.30
N LEU A 57 16.88 10.16 10.32
CA LEU A 57 15.56 10.81 10.44
C LEU A 57 14.64 10.10 11.43
N SER A 58 14.84 8.81 11.71
CA SER A 58 13.95 8.02 12.56
C SER A 58 13.85 8.54 14.00
N ARG A 59 14.80 9.39 14.41
CA ARG A 59 14.84 9.98 15.75
C ARG A 59 14.12 11.32 15.86
N ASP A 60 13.65 11.87 14.75
CA ASP A 60 12.94 13.14 14.71
C ASP A 60 11.47 12.92 14.33
N PRO A 61 10.53 12.98 15.31
CA PRO A 61 9.10 12.77 15.04
C PRO A 61 8.52 13.78 14.04
N ALA A 62 9.02 15.01 14.00
CA ALA A 62 8.53 16.03 13.06
C ALA A 62 8.97 15.70 11.63
N ALA A 63 10.24 15.29 11.44
CA ALA A 63 10.74 14.83 10.16
C ALA A 63 9.98 13.58 9.68
N MET A 64 9.75 12.61 10.57
CA MET A 64 8.99 11.40 10.27
C MET A 64 7.54 11.70 9.89
N GLY A 65 6.88 12.65 10.56
CA GLY A 65 5.53 13.09 10.20
C GLY A 65 5.46 13.65 8.78
N ARG A 66 6.36 14.57 8.44
CA ARG A 66 6.47 15.14 7.08
C ARG A 66 6.77 14.08 6.03
N LEU A 67 7.65 13.14 6.37
CA LEU A 67 8.02 12.05 5.47
C LEU A 67 6.84 11.10 5.19
N LYS A 68 6.01 10.80 6.20
CA LYS A 68 4.78 10.00 6.01
C LYS A 68 3.78 10.66 5.07
N GLU A 69 3.55 11.95 5.23
CA GLU A 69 2.66 12.71 4.33
C GLU A 69 3.18 12.70 2.89
N GLU A 70 4.49 12.86 2.70
CA GLU A 70 5.10 12.85 1.38
C GLU A 70 5.11 11.45 0.76
N ALA A 71 5.31 10.40 1.57
CA ALA A 71 5.22 9.00 1.14
C ALA A 71 3.80 8.66 0.64
N GLU A 72 2.76 9.09 1.34
CA GLU A 72 1.38 8.90 0.90
C GLU A 72 1.10 9.60 -0.43
N LYS A 73 1.60 10.82 -0.63
CA LYS A 73 1.48 11.53 -1.90
C LYS A 73 2.18 10.79 -3.03
N ALA A 74 3.43 10.35 -2.79
CA ALA A 74 4.20 9.59 -3.77
C ALA A 74 3.51 8.27 -4.13
N LYS A 75 2.96 7.54 -3.15
CA LYS A 75 2.15 6.35 -3.39
C LYS A 75 0.97 6.62 -4.32
N LYS A 76 0.22 7.70 -4.04
CA LYS A 76 -0.93 8.09 -4.88
C LYS A 76 -0.49 8.48 -6.29
N GLU A 77 0.60 9.20 -6.44
CA GLU A 77 1.16 9.61 -7.74
C GLU A 77 1.57 8.39 -8.57
N LEU A 78 2.21 7.39 -7.95
CA LEU A 78 2.60 6.14 -8.61
C LEU A 78 1.41 5.33 -9.16
N SER A 79 0.18 5.63 -8.76
CA SER A 79 -1.02 5.00 -9.35
C SER A 79 -1.23 5.40 -10.80
N SER A 80 -0.74 6.57 -11.23
CA SER A 80 -0.89 7.09 -12.58
C SER A 80 0.44 7.41 -13.28
N ALA A 81 1.50 7.74 -12.52
CA ALA A 81 2.81 8.11 -13.04
C ALA A 81 3.81 6.94 -12.96
N PRO A 82 4.83 6.88 -13.84
CA PRO A 82 5.88 5.86 -13.80
C PRO A 82 6.89 6.08 -12.67
N SER A 83 6.95 7.28 -12.10
CA SER A 83 7.81 7.65 -10.97
C SER A 83 7.16 8.79 -10.17
N ALA A 84 7.55 8.90 -8.91
CA ALA A 84 7.18 9.99 -8.02
C ALA A 84 8.44 10.60 -7.40
N GLN A 85 8.37 11.87 -7.02
CA GLN A 85 9.45 12.57 -6.31
C GLN A 85 9.06 12.76 -4.85
N LEU A 86 9.98 12.43 -3.95
CA LEU A 86 9.89 12.79 -2.55
C LEU A 86 10.81 13.99 -2.32
N ASN A 87 10.22 15.18 -2.13
CA ASN A 87 10.97 16.41 -1.96
C ASN A 87 10.56 17.09 -0.65
N LEU A 88 11.47 17.05 0.32
CA LEU A 88 11.27 17.63 1.65
C LEU A 88 12.45 18.55 1.99
N PRO A 89 12.35 19.86 1.67
CA PRO A 89 13.37 20.83 2.03
C PRO A 89 13.43 20.99 3.57
N PHE A 90 14.64 21.20 4.07
CA PHE A 90 14.91 21.42 5.51
C PHE A 90 14.32 20.30 6.39
N ILE A 91 14.51 19.03 6.00
CA ILE A 91 13.97 17.90 6.75
C ILE A 91 14.74 17.62 8.02
N ALA A 92 16.01 17.96 8.04
CA ALA A 92 16.89 17.81 9.22
C ALA A 92 17.91 18.92 9.28
N VAL A 93 18.51 19.12 10.47
CA VAL A 93 19.65 20.01 10.68
C VAL A 93 20.80 19.19 11.27
N GLY A 94 21.88 19.07 10.53
CA GLY A 94 23.11 18.42 10.94
C GLY A 94 24.15 19.40 11.47
N LYS A 95 25.34 18.90 11.79
CA LYS A 95 26.48 19.73 12.24
C LYS A 95 27.00 20.65 11.14
N ASP A 96 26.79 20.29 9.91
CA ASP A 96 27.21 20.96 8.67
C ASP A 96 26.12 21.86 8.08
N GLY A 97 24.94 21.90 8.70
CA GLY A 97 23.84 22.77 8.32
C GLY A 97 22.54 22.03 8.01
N PRO A 98 21.62 22.68 7.29
CA PRO A 98 20.34 22.07 6.92
C PRO A 98 20.52 21.03 5.82
N HIS A 99 19.76 19.93 5.95
CA HIS A 99 19.70 18.85 4.99
C HIS A 99 18.32 18.82 4.31
N HIS A 100 18.29 18.39 3.06
CA HIS A 100 17.09 18.31 2.24
C HIS A 100 16.95 16.88 1.68
N LEU A 101 15.73 16.33 1.73
CA LEU A 101 15.43 15.08 1.06
C LEU A 101 14.99 15.37 -0.37
N ASP A 102 15.65 14.77 -1.34
CA ASP A 102 15.24 14.77 -2.74
C ASP A 102 15.52 13.37 -3.33
N LEU A 103 14.47 12.57 -3.41
CA LEU A 103 14.54 11.18 -3.88
C LEU A 103 13.50 10.94 -4.98
N SER A 104 13.91 10.20 -5.99
CA SER A 104 13.01 9.67 -7.01
C SER A 104 12.69 8.21 -6.72
N LEU A 105 11.41 7.87 -6.73
CA LEU A 105 10.92 6.50 -6.56
C LEU A 105 10.22 6.07 -7.84
N SER A 106 10.72 5.05 -8.51
CA SER A 106 10.07 4.47 -9.67
C SER A 106 8.99 3.46 -9.28
N ARG A 107 7.98 3.29 -10.15
CA ARG A 107 6.94 2.27 -9.98
C ARG A 107 7.50 0.85 -9.82
N PRO A 108 8.47 0.38 -10.62
CA PRO A 108 9.08 -0.94 -10.42
C PRO A 108 9.75 -1.11 -9.05
N GLN A 109 10.40 -0.07 -8.53
CA GLN A 109 10.98 -0.10 -7.18
C GLN A 109 9.89 -0.21 -6.11
N PHE A 110 8.81 0.55 -6.24
CA PHE A 110 7.66 0.47 -5.35
C PHE A 110 7.02 -0.92 -5.38
N GLU A 111 6.79 -1.49 -6.56
CA GLU A 111 6.23 -2.83 -6.72
C GLU A 111 7.12 -3.91 -6.09
N MET A 112 8.43 -3.79 -6.23
CA MET A 112 9.40 -4.72 -5.64
C MET A 112 9.39 -4.68 -4.11
N MET A 113 9.34 -3.48 -3.52
CA MET A 113 9.37 -3.32 -2.05
C MET A 113 8.03 -3.64 -1.37
N THR A 114 6.93 -3.75 -2.12
CA THR A 114 5.57 -3.98 -1.59
C THR A 114 4.96 -5.31 -2.02
N GLY A 115 5.69 -6.14 -2.77
CA GLY A 115 5.18 -7.40 -3.30
C GLY A 115 4.77 -8.41 -2.22
N ASP A 116 5.43 -8.41 -1.06
CA ASP A 116 5.08 -9.22 0.09
C ASP A 116 3.76 -8.80 0.74
N LEU A 117 3.47 -7.50 0.79
CA LEU A 117 2.19 -6.99 1.29
C LEU A 117 1.03 -7.45 0.40
N LEU A 118 1.24 -7.44 -0.91
CA LEU A 118 0.28 -7.96 -1.86
C LEU A 118 0.05 -9.47 -1.68
N ALA A 119 1.11 -10.24 -1.46
CA ALA A 119 1.02 -11.68 -1.23
C ALA A 119 0.19 -12.03 0.01
N ARG A 120 0.17 -11.19 1.05
CA ARG A 120 -0.63 -11.38 2.26
C ARG A 120 -2.13 -11.42 1.99
N THR A 121 -2.63 -10.81 0.93
CA THR A 121 -4.06 -10.84 0.60
C THR A 121 -4.53 -12.16 0.01
N VAL A 122 -3.61 -12.98 -0.52
CA VAL A 122 -3.94 -14.22 -1.21
C VAL A 122 -4.58 -15.23 -0.26
N THR A 123 -4.00 -15.42 0.92
CA THR A 123 -4.51 -16.42 1.89
C THR A 123 -5.93 -16.11 2.38
N PRO A 124 -6.28 -14.89 2.80
CA PRO A 124 -7.66 -14.55 3.15
C PRO A 124 -8.65 -14.77 2.00
N VAL A 125 -8.27 -14.44 0.76
CA VAL A 125 -9.13 -14.69 -0.43
C VAL A 125 -9.36 -16.17 -0.64
N GLN A 126 -8.31 -16.99 -0.60
CA GLN A 126 -8.43 -18.46 -0.74
C GLN A 126 -9.28 -19.06 0.37
N ASN A 127 -9.13 -18.61 1.60
CA ASN A 127 -9.94 -19.06 2.72
C ASN A 127 -11.42 -18.71 2.51
N ALA A 128 -11.73 -17.47 2.13
CA ALA A 128 -13.10 -17.04 1.88
C ALA A 128 -13.76 -17.86 0.74
N LEU A 129 -13.05 -18.15 -0.35
CA LEU A 129 -13.54 -18.99 -1.43
C LEU A 129 -13.82 -20.42 -0.94
N ARG A 130 -12.90 -21.01 -0.16
CA ARG A 130 -13.09 -22.34 0.42
C ARG A 130 -14.28 -22.38 1.37
N ASP A 131 -14.44 -21.39 2.23
CA ASP A 131 -15.52 -21.33 3.22
C ASP A 131 -16.89 -21.10 2.56
N ALA A 132 -16.91 -20.38 1.42
CA ALA A 132 -18.08 -20.24 0.56
C ALA A 132 -18.39 -21.51 -0.28
N GLY A 133 -17.45 -22.46 -0.34
CA GLY A 133 -17.62 -23.69 -1.12
C GLY A 133 -17.57 -23.50 -2.64
N ILE A 134 -16.93 -22.42 -3.11
CA ILE A 134 -16.82 -22.10 -4.54
C ILE A 134 -15.36 -21.96 -4.98
N SER A 135 -15.14 -22.14 -6.28
CA SER A 135 -13.86 -21.87 -6.92
C SER A 135 -13.84 -20.44 -7.51
N ALA A 136 -12.64 -19.89 -7.75
CA ALA A 136 -12.49 -18.58 -8.39
C ALA A 136 -13.16 -18.51 -9.78
N SER A 137 -13.23 -19.63 -10.51
CA SER A 137 -13.88 -19.70 -11.84
C SER A 137 -15.41 -19.59 -11.78
N GLN A 138 -16.01 -19.74 -10.61
CA GLN A 138 -17.45 -19.60 -10.39
C GLN A 138 -17.84 -18.17 -10.01
N LEU A 139 -16.87 -17.29 -9.81
CA LEU A 139 -17.14 -15.87 -9.56
C LEU A 139 -17.65 -15.19 -10.84
N GLY A 140 -18.85 -14.66 -10.79
CA GLY A 140 -19.42 -13.88 -11.90
C GLY A 140 -18.78 -12.49 -12.05
N LYS A 141 -18.35 -11.90 -10.94
CA LYS A 141 -17.75 -10.55 -10.90
C LYS A 141 -16.87 -10.34 -9.67
N VAL A 142 -15.77 -9.61 -9.86
CA VAL A 142 -14.93 -9.12 -8.77
C VAL A 142 -15.11 -7.62 -8.66
N LEU A 143 -15.44 -7.13 -7.46
CA LEU A 143 -15.51 -5.72 -7.15
C LEU A 143 -14.28 -5.34 -6.31
N LEU A 144 -13.49 -4.41 -6.83
CA LEU A 144 -12.36 -3.81 -6.12
C LEU A 144 -12.82 -2.53 -5.43
N VAL A 145 -12.68 -2.46 -4.13
CA VAL A 145 -13.07 -1.35 -3.27
C VAL A 145 -11.88 -0.93 -2.43
N GLY A 146 -11.91 0.31 -1.93
CA GLY A 146 -10.79 0.89 -1.19
C GLY A 146 -9.78 1.60 -2.10
N GLY A 147 -9.24 2.72 -1.61
CA GLY A 147 -8.31 3.54 -2.38
C GLY A 147 -7.03 2.82 -2.79
N SER A 148 -6.58 1.89 -1.96
CA SER A 148 -5.34 1.14 -2.17
C SER A 148 -5.43 0.12 -3.32
N THR A 149 -6.63 -0.26 -3.77
CA THR A 149 -6.80 -1.11 -4.96
C THR A 149 -6.47 -0.41 -6.28
N ARG A 150 -6.28 0.92 -6.25
CA ARG A 150 -5.90 1.70 -7.43
C ARG A 150 -4.38 1.74 -7.66
N MET A 151 -3.59 1.28 -6.70
CA MET A 151 -2.14 1.23 -6.83
C MET A 151 -1.72 0.19 -7.88
N PRO A 152 -0.60 0.42 -8.62
CA PRO A 152 0.05 -0.68 -9.31
C PRO A 152 0.60 -1.67 -8.26
N PRO A 153 0.55 -2.94 -8.46
CA PRO A 153 0.23 -3.76 -9.64
C PRO A 153 -1.18 -4.38 -9.63
N TRP A 154 -2.13 -3.84 -8.85
CA TRP A 154 -3.46 -4.44 -8.67
C TRP A 154 -4.25 -4.57 -9.97
N SER A 155 -4.14 -3.57 -10.86
CA SER A 155 -4.86 -3.56 -12.13
C SER A 155 -4.38 -4.61 -13.15
N ALA A 156 -3.21 -5.24 -12.91
CA ALA A 156 -2.61 -6.18 -13.84
C ALA A 156 -2.68 -7.65 -13.39
N ARG A 157 -3.16 -7.93 -12.17
CA ARG A 157 -3.13 -9.28 -11.56
C ARG A 157 -4.49 -9.81 -11.08
N CYS A 158 -5.55 -9.01 -11.25
CA CYS A 158 -6.93 -9.44 -10.95
C CYS A 158 -7.66 -9.96 -12.18
#